data_6602eedece47f88d8002c7115c626287
#
_entry.id   6602eedece47f88d8002c7115c626287
#
_cell.length_a   1.000
_cell.length_b   1.000
_cell.length_c   1.000
_cell.angle_alpha   90.00
_cell.angle_beta   90.00
_cell.angle_gamma   90.00
#
_symmetry.space_group_name_H-M   'P 1'
#
loop_
_entity.id
_entity.type
_entity.pdbx_description
1 polymer ?
#
loop_
_entity_poly.entity_id
_entity_poly.type
_entity_poly.pdbx_seq_one_letter_code
_entity_poly.pdbx_strand_id
1 'polypeptide(L)'
;MALVVDSYAASDISQFIISKNIDIAGATFKNGYVGDVASAQMYISENLPATATLVSTGTFSDADTVTVHGVVFTMKTVLGATPGNVLIGASAAASITNLTALINAPTVTTAQGVAITAVADLEILSHITAVATSATVMTIDSVGLGRLDLSETAANFSWATNTLLAYYGKKGAIDLVVQDMKEVDVRQTSDRRGNNIFSSYLAGIKTFADGSKKFLQVKILVA
;
A
#
# COMPACT_ATOMS: atom_id res chain seq x y z
N MET A 1 -19.46 -13.75 -10.03
CA MET A 1 -18.09 -13.59 -9.55
C MET A 1 -17.85 -12.14 -9.23
N ALA A 2 -16.81 -11.80 -8.49
CA ALA A 2 -16.43 -10.43 -8.17
C ALA A 2 -14.96 -10.23 -8.54
N LEU A 3 -14.64 -9.09 -9.14
CA LEU A 3 -13.28 -8.61 -9.42
C LEU A 3 -13.07 -7.31 -8.63
N VAL A 4 -12.06 -7.25 -7.79
CA VAL A 4 -11.73 -6.05 -7.03
C VAL A 4 -10.41 -5.52 -7.56
N VAL A 5 -10.42 -4.28 -8.02
CA VAL A 5 -9.27 -3.57 -8.62
C VAL A 5 -9.17 -2.15 -8.07
N ASP A 6 -8.05 -1.46 -8.32
CA ASP A 6 -7.93 -0.02 -8.05
C ASP A 6 -8.63 0.83 -9.14
N SER A 7 -8.72 2.13 -8.89
CA SER A 7 -9.38 3.08 -9.82
C SER A 7 -8.65 3.17 -11.17
N TYR A 8 -7.34 3.05 -11.19
CA TYR A 8 -6.54 3.11 -12.42
C TYR A 8 -6.77 1.87 -13.28
N ALA A 9 -6.66 0.67 -12.71
CA ALA A 9 -6.93 -0.57 -13.44
C ALA A 9 -8.39 -0.64 -13.91
N ALA A 10 -9.34 -0.14 -13.10
CA ALA A 10 -10.75 -0.04 -13.51
C ALA A 10 -10.91 0.90 -14.72
N SER A 11 -10.20 2.03 -14.74
CA SER A 11 -10.20 2.96 -15.89
C SER A 11 -9.60 2.30 -17.14
N ASP A 12 -8.46 1.64 -17.03
CA ASP A 12 -7.81 0.96 -18.16
C ASP A 12 -8.68 -0.15 -18.73
N ILE A 13 -9.29 -0.97 -17.87
CA ILE A 13 -10.22 -2.01 -18.27
C ILE A 13 -11.45 -1.40 -18.95
N SER A 14 -11.99 -0.30 -18.42
CA SER A 14 -13.14 0.39 -19.00
C SER A 14 -12.82 0.98 -20.36
N GLN A 15 -11.64 1.62 -20.53
CA GLN A 15 -11.19 2.14 -21.82
C GLN A 15 -10.99 1.01 -22.84
N PHE A 16 -10.44 -0.11 -22.41
CA PHE A 16 -10.29 -1.29 -23.26
C PHE A 16 -11.66 -1.82 -23.75
N ILE A 17 -12.63 -1.94 -22.84
CA ILE A 17 -14.00 -2.40 -23.17
C ILE A 17 -14.66 -1.41 -24.13
N ILE A 18 -14.58 -0.10 -23.86
CA ILE A 18 -15.14 0.94 -24.73
C ILE A 18 -14.50 0.90 -26.11
N SER A 19 -13.17 0.70 -26.20
CA SER A 19 -12.46 0.60 -27.46
C SER A 19 -12.87 -0.61 -28.32
N LYS A 20 -13.39 -1.66 -27.69
CA LYS A 20 -13.74 -2.91 -28.34
C LYS A 20 -15.24 -3.06 -28.59
N ASN A 21 -16.09 -2.35 -27.85
CA ASN A 21 -17.54 -2.51 -27.96
C ASN A 21 -18.28 -1.23 -27.59
N ILE A 22 -18.68 -0.46 -28.60
CA ILE A 22 -19.34 0.85 -28.45
C ILE A 22 -20.73 0.75 -27.80
N ASP A 23 -21.36 -0.40 -27.83
CA ASP A 23 -22.75 -0.59 -27.36
C ASP A 23 -22.89 -0.71 -25.83
N ILE A 24 -21.80 -0.93 -25.07
CA ILE A 24 -21.86 -1.12 -23.62
C ILE A 24 -21.76 0.20 -22.84
N ALA A 25 -21.40 1.31 -23.49
CA ALA A 25 -21.10 2.59 -22.84
C ALA A 25 -22.31 3.28 -22.16
N GLY A 26 -23.53 2.86 -22.41
CA GLY A 26 -24.74 3.54 -21.91
C GLY A 26 -25.17 3.21 -20.48
N ALA A 27 -24.71 2.10 -19.86
CA ALA A 27 -25.20 1.62 -18.57
C ALA A 27 -24.14 1.61 -17.44
N THR A 28 -22.92 2.05 -17.69
CA THR A 28 -21.72 1.54 -17.00
C THR A 28 -21.25 2.37 -15.79
N PHE A 29 -21.67 3.61 -15.58
CA PHE A 29 -21.03 4.50 -14.58
C PHE A 29 -21.97 4.96 -13.46
N LYS A 30 -22.73 4.06 -12.84
CA LYS A 30 -23.44 4.41 -11.59
C LYS A 30 -22.80 3.72 -10.38
N ASN A 31 -22.37 4.51 -9.41
CA ASN A 31 -21.96 4.10 -8.05
C ASN A 31 -20.73 3.16 -7.96
N GLY A 32 -19.67 3.41 -8.73
CA GLY A 32 -18.45 2.59 -8.68
C GLY A 32 -18.59 1.19 -9.29
N TYR A 33 -19.72 0.91 -9.95
CA TYR A 33 -19.91 -0.30 -10.73
C TYR A 33 -19.50 -0.03 -12.18
N VAL A 34 -18.46 -0.68 -12.64
CA VAL A 34 -17.85 -0.47 -13.97
C VAL A 34 -18.37 -1.52 -15.00
N GLY A 35 -19.38 -2.30 -14.64
CA GLY A 35 -19.92 -3.34 -15.50
C GLY A 35 -19.39 -4.74 -15.18
N ASP A 36 -19.79 -5.72 -15.99
CA ASP A 36 -19.36 -7.11 -15.88
C ASP A 36 -18.18 -7.37 -16.82
N VAL A 37 -17.06 -7.79 -16.26
CA VAL A 37 -15.88 -8.25 -17.01
C VAL A 37 -15.79 -9.76 -16.89
N ALA A 38 -15.87 -10.47 -17.99
CA ALA A 38 -15.83 -11.95 -18.01
C ALA A 38 -16.82 -12.59 -17.01
N SER A 39 -18.05 -12.07 -16.94
CA SER A 39 -19.11 -12.50 -16.00
C SER A 39 -18.80 -12.21 -14.52
N ALA A 40 -17.89 -11.30 -14.22
CA ALA A 40 -17.60 -10.81 -12.87
C ALA A 40 -18.02 -9.36 -12.71
N GLN A 41 -18.70 -9.06 -11.61
CA GLN A 41 -18.97 -7.69 -11.19
C GLN A 41 -17.66 -7.04 -10.74
N MET A 42 -17.31 -5.87 -11.29
CA MET A 42 -16.10 -5.14 -10.92
C MET A 42 -16.40 -4.17 -9.78
N TYR A 43 -15.54 -4.19 -8.78
CA TYR A 43 -15.55 -3.28 -7.62
C TYR A 43 -14.24 -2.54 -7.55
N ILE A 44 -14.29 -1.27 -7.18
CA ILE A 44 -13.11 -0.42 -7.00
C ILE A 44 -12.77 -0.35 -5.51
N SER A 45 -11.50 -0.57 -5.16
CA SER A 45 -10.97 -0.39 -3.83
C SER A 45 -9.53 0.08 -3.89
N GLU A 46 -9.23 1.16 -3.17
CA GLU A 46 -7.85 1.65 -3.01
C GLU A 46 -7.11 0.94 -1.86
N ASN A 47 -7.78 0.09 -1.08
CA ASN A 47 -7.18 -0.69 0.01
C ASN A 47 -6.54 -2.01 -0.45
N LEU A 48 -6.05 -2.06 -1.68
CA LEU A 48 -5.38 -3.24 -2.21
C LEU A 48 -3.91 -3.26 -1.80
N PRO A 49 -3.35 -4.44 -1.49
CA PRO A 49 -1.92 -4.55 -1.23
C PRO A 49 -1.11 -4.35 -2.52
N ALA A 50 0.04 -3.72 -2.39
CA ALA A 50 0.98 -3.56 -3.49
C ALA A 50 2.39 -4.00 -3.07
N THR A 51 3.17 -4.45 -4.05
CA THR A 51 4.55 -4.89 -3.87
C THR A 51 5.43 -4.25 -4.94
N ALA A 52 6.57 -3.71 -4.54
CA ALA A 52 7.55 -3.15 -5.46
C ALA A 52 8.97 -3.60 -5.14
N THR A 53 9.83 -3.63 -6.16
CA THR A 53 11.24 -3.96 -5.97
C THR A 53 12.14 -2.87 -6.50
N LEU A 54 13.07 -2.40 -5.66
CA LEU A 54 14.17 -1.53 -6.02
C LEU A 54 15.42 -2.39 -6.24
N VAL A 55 16.03 -2.28 -7.42
CA VAL A 55 17.20 -3.07 -7.81
C VAL A 55 18.40 -2.15 -7.98
N SER A 56 19.55 -2.61 -7.46
CA SER A 56 20.81 -1.91 -7.55
C SER A 56 21.76 -2.56 -8.56
N THR A 57 22.42 -1.75 -9.37
CA THR A 57 23.55 -2.13 -10.23
C THR A 57 24.89 -1.56 -9.71
N GLY A 58 24.87 -0.73 -8.66
CA GLY A 58 26.04 -0.09 -8.07
C GLY A 58 25.70 0.61 -6.75
N THR A 59 26.57 1.50 -6.28
CA THR A 59 26.35 2.31 -5.07
C THR A 59 25.56 3.59 -5.39
N PHE A 60 24.85 4.13 -4.41
CA PHE A 60 24.26 5.46 -4.49
C PHE A 60 25.34 6.55 -4.58
N SER A 61 24.99 7.66 -5.20
CA SER A 61 25.75 8.91 -5.17
C SER A 61 25.20 9.85 -4.10
N ASP A 62 26.00 10.83 -3.66
CA ASP A 62 25.51 11.84 -2.72
C ASP A 62 24.38 12.64 -3.34
N ALA A 63 23.34 12.89 -2.57
CA ALA A 63 22.09 13.54 -2.95
C ALA A 63 21.18 12.75 -3.93
N ASP A 64 21.47 11.50 -4.25
CA ASP A 64 20.49 10.63 -4.89
C ASP A 64 19.23 10.52 -4.01
N THR A 65 18.07 10.44 -4.64
CA THR A 65 16.79 10.30 -3.94
C THR A 65 16.08 9.01 -4.31
N VAL A 66 15.40 8.45 -3.33
CA VAL A 66 14.42 7.38 -3.52
C VAL A 66 13.11 7.86 -2.94
N THR A 67 12.06 7.89 -3.74
CA THR A 67 10.73 8.32 -3.32
C THR A 67 9.79 7.13 -3.25
N VAL A 68 9.08 7.01 -2.14
CA VAL A 68 8.09 5.97 -1.91
C VAL A 68 6.78 6.64 -1.51
N HIS A 69 5.80 6.61 -2.41
CA HIS A 69 4.47 7.18 -2.22
C HIS A 69 4.49 8.64 -1.70
N GLY A 70 5.38 9.46 -2.32
CA GLY A 70 5.57 10.87 -1.96
C GLY A 70 6.59 11.13 -0.84
N VAL A 71 6.97 10.11 -0.05
CA VAL A 71 8.01 10.25 0.98
C VAL A 71 9.38 10.16 0.33
N VAL A 72 10.20 11.20 0.52
CA VAL A 72 11.52 11.31 -0.12
C VAL A 72 12.63 10.92 0.87
N PHE A 73 13.44 9.96 0.49
CA PHE A 73 14.67 9.57 1.17
C PHE A 73 15.86 10.08 0.37
N THR A 74 16.76 10.85 1.02
CA THR A 74 17.94 11.41 0.37
C THR A 74 19.19 10.69 0.83
N MET A 75 19.92 10.11 -0.11
CA MET A 75 21.16 9.40 0.17
C MET A 75 22.30 10.38 0.39
N LYS A 76 23.05 10.22 1.49
CA LYS A 76 24.11 11.13 1.90
C LYS A 76 25.39 10.41 2.27
N THR A 77 26.53 10.93 1.80
CA THR A 77 27.86 10.48 2.26
C THR A 77 28.15 10.93 3.69
N VAL A 78 27.58 12.08 4.08
CA VAL A 78 27.59 12.57 5.47
C VAL A 78 26.15 12.83 5.87
N LEU A 79 25.66 12.14 6.88
CA LEU A 79 24.24 12.04 7.20
C LEU A 79 23.56 13.41 7.46
N GLY A 80 24.23 14.33 8.17
CA GLY A 80 23.63 15.61 8.57
C GLY A 80 22.47 15.43 9.53
N ALA A 81 21.58 16.45 9.59
CA ALA A 81 20.43 16.46 10.50
C ALA A 81 19.07 16.59 9.78
N THR A 82 19.06 16.56 8.44
CA THR A 82 17.83 16.71 7.67
C THR A 82 16.99 15.42 7.74
N PRO A 83 15.70 15.50 8.12
CA PRO A 83 14.78 14.35 8.11
C PRO A 83 14.77 13.65 6.75
N GLY A 84 14.73 12.31 6.77
CA GLY A 84 14.74 11.50 5.55
C GLY A 84 16.12 11.27 4.94
N ASN A 85 17.19 11.84 5.50
CA ASN A 85 18.55 11.51 5.07
C ASN A 85 18.91 10.07 5.47
N VAL A 86 19.55 9.35 4.54
CA VAL A 86 20.05 7.98 4.70
C VAL A 86 21.54 7.96 4.40
N LEU A 87 22.35 7.38 5.29
CA LEU A 87 23.78 7.26 5.06
C LEU A 87 24.09 6.26 3.96
N ILE A 88 24.88 6.67 2.99
CA ILE A 88 25.43 5.77 1.97
C ILE A 88 26.40 4.81 2.64
N GLY A 89 26.15 3.52 2.50
CA GLY A 89 27.02 2.48 3.03
C GLY A 89 28.26 2.23 2.15
N ALA A 90 29.20 1.45 2.66
CA ALA A 90 30.41 1.07 1.93
C ALA A 90 30.13 0.22 0.66
N SER A 91 28.90 -0.28 0.51
CA SER A 91 28.44 -1.07 -0.63
C SER A 91 26.97 -0.78 -0.91
N ALA A 92 26.50 -1.22 -2.09
CA ALA A 92 25.07 -1.19 -2.42
C ALA A 92 24.22 -1.90 -1.37
N ALA A 93 24.64 -3.07 -0.92
CA ALA A 93 23.95 -3.85 0.11
C ALA A 93 23.84 -3.09 1.44
N ALA A 94 24.90 -2.43 1.88
CA ALA A 94 24.89 -1.64 3.09
C ALA A 94 23.95 -0.43 2.96
N SER A 95 23.93 0.23 1.81
CA SER A 95 23.03 1.35 1.53
C SER A 95 21.56 0.92 1.51
N ILE A 96 21.25 -0.24 0.88
CA ILE A 96 19.92 -0.85 0.89
C ILE A 96 19.49 -1.17 2.33
N THR A 97 20.39 -1.74 3.14
CA THR A 97 20.09 -2.05 4.54
C THR A 97 19.78 -0.78 5.35
N ASN A 98 20.54 0.30 5.14
CA ASN A 98 20.31 1.58 5.82
C ASN A 98 18.95 2.19 5.42
N LEU A 99 18.63 2.18 4.12
CA LEU A 99 17.33 2.65 3.62
C LEU A 99 16.17 1.81 4.17
N THR A 100 16.30 0.49 4.13
CA THR A 100 15.31 -0.44 4.69
C THR A 100 15.07 -0.19 6.19
N ALA A 101 16.14 0.05 6.94
CA ALA A 101 16.05 0.32 8.38
C ALA A 101 15.28 1.61 8.67
N LEU A 102 15.51 2.69 7.89
CA LEU A 102 14.79 3.95 8.07
C LEU A 102 13.31 3.83 7.65
N ILE A 103 12.99 3.12 6.59
CA ILE A 103 11.59 2.88 6.17
C ILE A 103 10.83 2.14 7.27
N ASN A 104 11.42 1.11 7.88
CA ASN A 104 10.77 0.29 8.90
C ASN A 104 10.75 0.93 10.31
N ALA A 105 11.63 1.89 10.58
CA ALA A 105 11.68 2.61 11.84
C ALA A 105 11.82 4.13 11.60
N PRO A 106 10.83 4.76 10.93
CA PRO A 106 10.96 6.13 10.43
C PRO A 106 11.03 7.19 11.54
N THR A 107 10.63 6.86 12.76
CA THR A 107 10.62 7.80 13.91
C THR A 107 11.94 7.82 14.69
N VAL A 108 12.90 6.95 14.34
CA VAL A 108 14.15 6.78 15.11
C VAL A 108 15.34 7.27 14.29
N THR A 109 16.03 8.29 14.80
CA THR A 109 17.33 8.69 14.24
C THR A 109 18.41 7.70 14.70
N THR A 110 19.13 7.17 13.75
CA THR A 110 20.26 6.24 13.96
C THR A 110 21.54 6.80 13.35
N ALA A 111 22.64 6.05 13.45
CA ALA A 111 23.87 6.39 12.73
C ALA A 111 23.73 6.23 11.20
N GLN A 112 22.69 5.57 10.72
CA GLN A 112 22.43 5.24 9.32
C GLN A 112 21.32 6.08 8.67
N GLY A 113 20.46 6.72 9.47
CA GLY A 113 19.33 7.49 8.94
C GLY A 113 18.75 8.49 9.94
N VAL A 114 18.25 9.60 9.44
CA VAL A 114 17.60 10.66 10.22
C VAL A 114 16.09 10.47 10.20
N ALA A 115 15.48 10.45 11.37
CA ALA A 115 14.04 10.25 11.54
C ALA A 115 13.21 11.22 10.69
N ILE A 116 12.11 10.69 10.17
CA ILE A 116 11.05 11.45 9.51
C ILE A 116 10.24 12.18 10.59
N THR A 117 9.94 13.44 10.37
CA THR A 117 9.20 14.28 11.33
C THR A 117 7.84 14.71 10.83
N ALA A 118 7.59 14.66 9.52
CA ALA A 118 6.29 15.01 8.95
C ALA A 118 5.25 13.92 9.26
N VAL A 119 4.14 14.31 9.90
CA VAL A 119 3.09 13.38 10.33
C VAL A 119 2.47 12.64 9.14
N ALA A 120 2.26 13.34 8.01
CA ALA A 120 1.72 12.74 6.79
C ALA A 120 2.63 11.63 6.23
N ASP A 121 3.95 11.84 6.25
CA ASP A 121 4.93 10.86 5.79
C ASP A 121 4.97 9.63 6.72
N LEU A 122 4.88 9.86 8.04
CA LEU A 122 4.82 8.79 9.03
C LEU A 122 3.55 7.94 8.88
N GLU A 123 2.42 8.55 8.57
CA GLU A 123 1.18 7.84 8.29
C GLU A 123 1.33 6.93 7.07
N ILE A 124 1.89 7.44 5.97
CA ILE A 124 2.18 6.65 4.76
C ILE A 124 3.11 5.48 5.10
N LEU A 125 4.23 5.74 5.79
CA LEU A 125 5.21 4.72 6.13
C LEU A 125 4.67 3.66 7.11
N SER A 126 3.65 3.97 7.90
CA SER A 126 2.97 2.98 8.77
C SER A 126 2.30 1.85 7.99
N HIS A 127 1.98 2.07 6.72
CA HIS A 127 1.39 1.09 5.80
C HIS A 127 2.41 0.36 4.94
N ILE A 128 3.71 0.67 5.09
CA ILE A 128 4.79 0.15 4.26
C ILE A 128 5.73 -0.71 5.10
N THR A 129 6.13 -1.84 4.55
CA THR A 129 7.18 -2.69 5.10
C THR A 129 8.25 -2.92 4.04
N ALA A 130 9.51 -2.69 4.38
CA ALA A 130 10.64 -2.89 3.49
C ALA A 130 11.50 -4.07 3.95
N VAL A 131 12.01 -4.85 3.00
CA VAL A 131 12.89 -5.99 3.25
C VAL A 131 14.05 -5.95 2.26
N ALA A 132 15.28 -5.99 2.75
CA ALA A 132 16.46 -6.24 1.91
C ALA A 132 16.47 -7.71 1.51
N THR A 133 15.90 -8.03 0.34
CA THR A 133 15.70 -9.40 -0.14
C THR A 133 17.01 -10.04 -0.59
N SER A 134 17.95 -9.22 -1.09
CA SER A 134 19.32 -9.63 -1.42
C SER A 134 20.28 -8.45 -1.27
N ALA A 135 21.56 -8.67 -1.56
CA ALA A 135 22.59 -7.62 -1.58
C ALA A 135 22.29 -6.48 -2.56
N THR A 136 21.46 -6.72 -3.57
CA THR A 136 21.16 -5.77 -4.65
C THR A 136 19.68 -5.47 -4.81
N VAL A 137 18.81 -6.05 -3.98
CA VAL A 137 17.34 -5.92 -4.11
C VAL A 137 16.70 -5.59 -2.78
N MET A 138 15.90 -4.54 -2.77
CA MET A 138 14.95 -4.22 -1.70
C MET A 138 13.53 -4.46 -2.21
N THR A 139 12.73 -5.17 -1.44
CA THR A 139 11.30 -5.33 -1.68
C THR A 139 10.52 -4.45 -0.71
N ILE A 140 9.52 -3.75 -1.22
CA ILE A 140 8.56 -3.01 -0.40
C ILE A 140 7.20 -3.67 -0.57
N ASP A 141 6.53 -3.92 0.54
CA ASP A 141 5.14 -4.34 0.58
C ASP A 141 4.30 -3.27 1.25
N SER A 142 3.14 -2.97 0.70
CA SER A 142 2.20 -2.02 1.29
C SER A 142 0.81 -2.62 1.41
N VAL A 143 0.06 -2.13 2.40
CA VAL A 143 -1.35 -2.48 2.62
C VAL A 143 -2.14 -1.20 2.88
N GLY A 144 -3.21 -0.99 2.11
CA GLY A 144 -4.10 0.15 2.33
C GLY A 144 -3.73 1.45 1.63
N LEU A 145 -2.65 1.45 0.82
CA LEU A 145 -2.25 2.60 0.00
C LEU A 145 -2.66 2.47 -1.47
N GLY A 146 -3.13 1.27 -1.90
CA GLY A 146 -3.37 1.01 -3.30
C GLY A 146 -2.08 1.02 -4.12
N ARG A 147 -2.12 1.62 -5.30
CA ARG A 147 -0.97 1.76 -6.19
C ARG A 147 0.14 2.59 -5.54
N LEU A 148 1.36 2.05 -5.47
CA LEU A 148 2.52 2.80 -5.01
C LEU A 148 3.00 3.77 -6.09
N ASP A 149 3.17 5.04 -5.71
CA ASP A 149 3.88 6.05 -6.51
C ASP A 149 5.37 5.99 -6.13
N LEU A 150 6.21 5.64 -7.11
CA LEU A 150 7.62 5.34 -6.91
C LEU A 150 8.47 6.12 -7.91
N SER A 151 9.51 6.76 -7.41
CA SER A 151 10.51 7.39 -8.27
C SER A 151 11.91 7.36 -7.63
N GLU A 152 12.94 7.49 -8.45
CA GLU A 152 14.33 7.62 -8.04
C GLU A 152 15.09 8.57 -8.95
N THR A 153 16.17 9.16 -8.41
CA THR A 153 17.13 9.95 -9.20
C THR A 153 18.47 9.23 -9.37
N ALA A 154 18.63 8.08 -8.72
CA ALA A 154 19.88 7.34 -8.66
C ALA A 154 20.15 6.60 -9.98
N ALA A 155 21.30 6.85 -10.61
CA ALA A 155 21.67 6.19 -11.86
C ALA A 155 21.91 4.67 -11.71
N ASN A 156 22.27 4.22 -10.50
CA ASN A 156 22.60 2.82 -10.21
C ASN A 156 21.49 2.07 -9.48
N PHE A 157 20.32 2.68 -9.31
CA PHE A 157 19.15 2.08 -8.69
C PHE A 157 17.94 2.35 -9.55
N SER A 158 17.08 1.38 -9.67
CA SER A 158 15.83 1.53 -10.40
C SER A 158 14.72 0.68 -9.79
N TRP A 159 13.48 1.18 -9.87
CA TRP A 159 12.30 0.42 -9.55
C TRP A 159 12.05 -0.59 -10.69
N ALA A 160 12.35 -1.87 -10.43
CA ALA A 160 12.27 -2.94 -11.44
C ALA A 160 10.84 -3.50 -11.56
N THR A 161 10.09 -3.52 -10.45
CA THR A 161 8.69 -3.94 -10.45
C THR A 161 7.87 -3.04 -9.53
N ASN A 162 6.64 -2.77 -9.97
CA ASN A 162 5.58 -2.19 -9.16
C ASN A 162 4.31 -2.97 -9.49
N THR A 163 3.77 -3.66 -8.52
CA THR A 163 2.69 -4.61 -8.72
C THR A 163 1.59 -4.37 -7.71
N LEU A 164 0.37 -4.19 -8.18
CA LEU A 164 -0.83 -4.17 -7.36
C LEU A 164 -1.48 -5.55 -7.33
N LEU A 165 -1.98 -5.96 -6.18
CA LEU A 165 -2.67 -7.24 -6.02
C LEU A 165 -4.19 -7.02 -6.08
N ALA A 166 -4.78 -7.38 -7.19
CA ALA A 166 -6.23 -7.43 -7.37
C ALA A 166 -6.79 -8.79 -6.95
N TYR A 167 -8.09 -8.84 -6.70
CA TYR A 167 -8.76 -10.06 -6.25
C TYR A 167 -9.90 -10.43 -7.17
N TYR A 168 -9.91 -11.69 -7.61
CA TYR A 168 -10.97 -12.28 -8.40
C TYR A 168 -11.53 -13.51 -7.69
N GLY A 169 -12.84 -13.57 -7.46
CA GLY A 169 -13.40 -14.69 -6.72
C GLY A 169 -14.90 -14.78 -6.73
N LYS A 170 -15.38 -15.86 -6.09
CA LYS A 170 -16.79 -16.10 -5.86
C LYS A 170 -17.23 -15.49 -4.54
N LYS A 171 -18.43 -14.90 -4.48
CA LYS A 171 -19.04 -14.44 -3.22
C LYS A 171 -19.09 -15.58 -2.20
N GLY A 172 -18.83 -15.25 -0.91
CA GLY A 172 -18.83 -16.23 0.18
C GLY A 172 -17.49 -16.95 0.38
N ALA A 173 -16.38 -16.40 -0.17
CA ALA A 173 -15.03 -16.87 0.15
C ALA A 173 -14.54 -16.30 1.49
N ILE A 174 -15.04 -15.13 1.88
CA ILE A 174 -14.74 -14.43 3.14
C ILE A 174 -16.06 -14.07 3.78
N ASP A 175 -16.26 -14.40 5.04
CA ASP A 175 -17.41 -13.98 5.83
C ASP A 175 -16.98 -12.97 6.90
N LEU A 176 -17.72 -11.86 6.93
CA LEU A 176 -17.67 -10.88 8.00
C LEU A 176 -18.85 -11.15 8.94
N VAL A 177 -18.57 -11.53 10.16
CA VAL A 177 -19.56 -11.69 11.21
C VAL A 177 -19.48 -10.52 12.17
N VAL A 178 -20.54 -9.75 12.26
CA VAL A 178 -20.72 -8.72 13.28
C VAL A 178 -21.57 -9.31 14.38
N GLN A 179 -20.99 -9.48 15.57
CA GLN A 179 -21.65 -10.18 16.67
C GLN A 179 -22.34 -9.22 17.63
N ASP A 180 -21.82 -8.02 17.80
CA ASP A 180 -22.39 -7.02 18.70
C ASP A 180 -22.20 -5.62 18.09
N MET A 181 -23.31 -4.96 17.78
CA MET A 181 -23.38 -3.54 17.48
C MET A 181 -24.23 -2.90 18.59
N LYS A 182 -23.61 -2.55 19.71
CA LYS A 182 -24.33 -1.80 20.72
C LYS A 182 -24.58 -0.38 20.28
N GLU A 183 -25.83 0.01 20.33
CA GLU A 183 -26.20 1.43 20.35
C GLU A 183 -25.44 2.16 21.46
N VAL A 184 -25.16 3.43 21.23
CA VAL A 184 -24.47 4.30 22.16
C VAL A 184 -25.15 4.24 23.54
N ASP A 185 -24.44 3.71 24.55
CA ASP A 185 -24.89 3.66 25.93
C ASP A 185 -24.43 4.95 26.64
N VAL A 186 -25.39 5.78 27.08
CA VAL A 186 -25.12 7.04 27.77
C VAL A 186 -25.33 6.82 29.25
N ARG A 187 -24.25 6.90 30.04
CA ARG A 187 -24.30 6.76 31.49
C ARG A 187 -23.94 8.06 32.18
N GLN A 188 -24.79 8.49 33.16
CA GLN A 188 -24.46 9.62 34.03
C GLN A 188 -23.23 9.27 34.89
N THR A 189 -22.30 10.22 35.00
CA THR A 189 -21.17 10.13 35.93
C THR A 189 -21.67 10.48 37.35
N SER A 190 -21.34 9.62 38.34
CA SER A 190 -21.75 9.84 39.75
C SER A 190 -21.05 11.02 40.40
N ASP A 191 -19.87 11.44 39.94
CA ASP A 191 -19.00 12.43 40.59
C ASP A 191 -18.88 13.78 39.87
N ARG A 192 -19.39 13.92 38.67
CA ARG A 192 -19.29 15.17 37.89
C ARG A 192 -20.52 15.40 37.04
N ARG A 193 -20.82 16.67 36.73
CA ARG A 193 -21.83 16.99 35.71
C ARG A 193 -21.34 16.58 34.34
N GLY A 194 -21.83 15.48 33.80
CA GLY A 194 -21.51 14.97 32.49
C GLY A 194 -22.03 13.56 32.26
N ASN A 195 -22.05 13.15 31.00
CA ASN A 195 -22.44 11.82 30.57
C ASN A 195 -21.24 11.13 29.96
N ASN A 196 -21.01 9.88 30.32
CA ASN A 196 -20.07 9.02 29.63
C ASN A 196 -20.80 8.30 28.48
N ILE A 197 -20.21 8.34 27.29
CA ILE A 197 -20.72 7.68 26.10
C ILE A 197 -19.87 6.45 25.88
N PHE A 198 -20.49 5.28 25.88
CA PHE A 198 -19.84 4.00 25.57
C PHE A 198 -20.40 3.44 24.27
N SER A 199 -19.50 3.02 23.38
CA SER A 199 -19.85 2.29 22.18
C SER A 199 -18.96 1.06 22.10
N SER A 200 -19.54 -0.10 21.79
CA SER A 200 -18.81 -1.33 21.58
C SER A 200 -19.14 -1.93 20.21
N TYR A 201 -18.12 -2.42 19.54
CA TYR A 201 -18.23 -3.11 18.26
C TYR A 201 -17.43 -4.41 18.34
N LEU A 202 -18.07 -5.51 18.06
CA LEU A 202 -17.41 -6.82 17.97
C LEU A 202 -17.65 -7.41 16.58
N ALA A 203 -16.59 -7.51 15.80
CA ALA A 203 -16.63 -8.14 14.48
C ALA A 203 -15.52 -9.17 14.33
N GLY A 204 -15.77 -10.20 13.55
CA GLY A 204 -14.80 -11.20 13.16
C GLY A 204 -14.80 -11.44 11.66
N ILE A 205 -13.63 -11.62 11.08
CA ILE A 205 -13.46 -11.99 9.68
C ILE A 205 -12.89 -13.41 9.64
N LYS A 206 -13.49 -14.27 8.85
CA LYS A 206 -12.98 -15.64 8.64
C LYS A 206 -12.99 -15.97 7.14
N THR A 207 -11.83 -16.46 6.67
CA THR A 207 -11.72 -17.12 5.38
C THR A 207 -11.96 -18.61 5.56
N PHE A 208 -12.90 -19.20 4.83
CA PHE A 208 -13.14 -20.63 4.91
C PHE A 208 -12.02 -21.46 4.27
N ALA A 209 -11.85 -22.71 4.72
CA ALA A 209 -10.83 -23.62 4.19
C ALA A 209 -10.93 -23.81 2.66
N ASP A 210 -12.14 -23.72 2.09
CA ASP A 210 -12.38 -23.71 0.66
C ASP A 210 -12.23 -22.31 0.01
N GLY A 211 -11.98 -21.27 0.79
CA GLY A 211 -11.85 -19.89 0.31
C GLY A 211 -10.69 -19.76 -0.68
N SER A 212 -9.57 -20.42 -0.42
CA SER A 212 -8.41 -20.43 -1.32
C SER A 212 -8.68 -21.01 -2.69
N LYS A 213 -9.69 -21.89 -2.83
CA LYS A 213 -10.14 -22.45 -4.11
C LYS A 213 -11.15 -21.56 -4.82
N LYS A 214 -11.75 -20.60 -4.10
CA LYS A 214 -12.79 -19.68 -4.62
C LYS A 214 -12.23 -18.30 -4.93
N PHE A 215 -10.94 -18.09 -4.68
CA PHE A 215 -10.29 -16.80 -4.65
C PHE A 215 -8.96 -16.85 -5.40
N LEU A 216 -8.81 -16.00 -6.38
CA LEU A 216 -7.59 -15.85 -7.16
C LEU A 216 -7.03 -14.46 -6.93
N GLN A 217 -5.75 -14.38 -6.59
CA GLN A 217 -5.01 -13.13 -6.55
C GLN A 217 -4.44 -12.85 -7.93
N VAL A 218 -4.76 -11.69 -8.47
CA VAL A 218 -4.32 -11.23 -9.80
C VAL A 218 -3.28 -10.13 -9.58
N LYS A 219 -2.08 -10.31 -10.15
CA LYS A 219 -1.04 -9.29 -10.14
C LYS A 219 -1.22 -8.36 -11.32
N ILE A 220 -1.36 -7.07 -11.04
CA ILE A 220 -1.42 -6.01 -12.04
C ILE A 220 -0.07 -5.29 -12.00
N LEU A 221 0.67 -5.31 -13.11
CA LEU A 221 1.88 -4.51 -13.26
C LEU A 221 1.48 -3.04 -13.41
N VAL A 222 2.09 -2.21 -12.59
CA VAL A 222 1.98 -0.76 -12.65
C VAL A 222 3.12 -0.26 -13.54
N ALA A 223 2.77 0.35 -14.65
CA ALA A 223 3.74 0.95 -15.58
C ALA A 223 4.21 2.31 -15.04
#